data_49136cdab092a16e97e3d8e06db2cc92
#
_entry.id   49136cdab092a16e97e3d8e06db2cc92
#
_cell.length_a   1.000
_cell.length_b   1.000
_cell.length_c   1.000
_cell.angle_alpha   90.00
_cell.angle_beta   90.00
_cell.angle_gamma   90.00
#
_symmetry.space_group_name_H-M   'P 1'
#
loop_
_entity.id
_entity.type
_entity.pdbx_description
1 polymer ?
#
loop_
_entity_poly.entity_id
_entity_poly.type
_entity_poly.pdbx_seq_one_letter_code
_entity_poly.pdbx_strand_id
1 'polypeptide(L)'
;NYLVSAEGTLVGDTQNSYRSALYYSPDGVTIVNYNGPQMEATMDKDGNIVRLTANKDVYHFAYTNGYLTAWNKTVRDANFGGDASSASAELTYKDGNLVRISYVENNGNPTVITLTPSTDLNINGLLPVALSHHLGCFGFEHLYYGGMLGKPSKHLVKKVKVDSSRGAAYDYEISYDYNSSKITGNIDLCTFKYQGQSATAIYGYE
;
A
#
# COMPACT_ATOMS: atom_id res chain seq x y z
N ASN A 1 19.48 -1.00 -6.30
CA ASN A 1 19.15 -2.23 -5.57
C ASN A 1 17.73 -2.64 -5.95
N TYR A 2 17.54 -3.92 -6.26
CA TYR A 2 16.22 -4.46 -6.60
C TYR A 2 15.74 -5.33 -5.45
N LEU A 3 14.46 -5.23 -5.09
CA LEU A 3 13.82 -6.18 -4.20
C LEU A 3 13.81 -7.56 -4.89
N VAL A 4 14.40 -8.57 -4.27
CA VAL A 4 14.49 -9.93 -4.87
C VAL A 4 13.55 -10.92 -4.20
N SER A 5 13.20 -10.68 -2.93
CA SER A 5 12.24 -11.50 -2.19
C SER A 5 11.57 -10.68 -1.10
N ALA A 6 10.41 -11.13 -0.67
CA ALA A 6 9.69 -10.59 0.48
C ALA A 6 9.01 -11.72 1.25
N GLU A 7 9.03 -11.62 2.56
CA GLU A 7 8.34 -12.54 3.47
C GLU A 7 7.56 -11.75 4.50
N GLY A 8 6.40 -12.23 4.90
CA GLY A 8 5.60 -11.59 5.93
C GLY A 8 4.54 -12.52 6.51
N THR A 9 4.06 -12.16 7.69
CA THR A 9 2.96 -12.84 8.36
C THR A 9 1.97 -11.77 8.83
N LEU A 10 0.68 -11.95 8.52
CA LEU A 10 -0.36 -11.11 9.08
C LEU A 10 -0.50 -11.41 10.58
N VAL A 11 -0.38 -10.36 11.40
CA VAL A 11 -0.49 -10.49 12.85
C VAL A 11 -1.91 -10.93 13.21
N GLY A 12 -2.02 -12.06 13.94
CA GLY A 12 -3.28 -12.66 14.38
C GLY A 12 -3.78 -13.82 13.52
N ASP A 13 -3.18 -14.08 12.37
CA ASP A 13 -3.47 -15.24 11.53
C ASP A 13 -2.17 -15.89 11.02
N THR A 14 -1.67 -16.86 11.78
CA THR A 14 -0.43 -17.60 11.45
C THR A 14 -0.55 -18.45 10.17
N GLN A 15 -1.74 -18.56 9.57
CA GLN A 15 -1.96 -19.28 8.32
C GLN A 15 -1.76 -18.41 7.08
N ASN A 16 -1.68 -17.09 7.23
CA ASN A 16 -1.53 -16.14 6.13
C ASN A 16 -0.13 -15.54 6.02
N SER A 17 0.91 -16.34 6.25
CA SER A 17 2.26 -15.94 5.87
C SER A 17 2.39 -15.89 4.35
N TYR A 18 2.98 -14.82 3.82
CA TYR A 18 3.33 -14.74 2.41
C TYR A 18 4.84 -14.80 2.21
N ARG A 19 5.23 -15.40 1.11
CA ARG A 19 6.61 -15.38 0.62
C ARG A 19 6.57 -15.18 -0.88
N SER A 20 7.32 -14.20 -1.35
CA SER A 20 7.38 -13.84 -2.76
C SER A 20 8.81 -13.81 -3.25
N ALA A 21 9.03 -14.28 -4.46
CA ALA A 21 10.26 -14.08 -5.21
C ALA A 21 9.98 -13.21 -6.44
N LEU A 22 10.88 -12.28 -6.75
CA LEU A 22 10.71 -11.32 -7.84
C LEU A 22 11.75 -11.59 -8.94
N TYR A 23 11.27 -11.76 -10.16
CA TYR A 23 12.08 -12.02 -11.35
C TYR A 23 11.91 -10.87 -12.34
N TYR A 24 12.97 -10.11 -12.54
CA TYR A 24 12.98 -8.92 -13.39
C TYR A 24 13.24 -9.26 -14.86
N SER A 25 12.54 -8.56 -15.74
CA SER A 25 12.78 -8.48 -17.17
C SER A 25 12.99 -7.01 -17.58
N PRO A 26 13.41 -6.69 -18.81
CA PRO A 26 13.58 -5.30 -19.25
C PRO A 26 12.34 -4.43 -19.09
N ASP A 27 11.15 -5.00 -19.23
CA ASP A 27 9.88 -4.27 -19.29
C ASP A 27 8.95 -4.55 -18.11
N GLY A 28 9.41 -5.33 -17.09
CA GLY A 28 8.53 -5.68 -15.99
C GLY A 28 9.14 -6.60 -14.95
N VAL A 29 8.27 -7.08 -14.08
CA VAL A 29 8.62 -8.02 -13.01
C VAL A 29 7.54 -9.09 -12.86
N THR A 30 7.96 -10.33 -12.76
CA THR A 30 7.11 -11.47 -12.38
C THR A 30 7.27 -11.72 -10.89
N ILE A 31 6.17 -11.78 -10.17
CA ILE A 31 6.13 -11.99 -8.72
C ILE A 31 5.52 -13.37 -8.48
N VAL A 32 6.32 -14.28 -7.98
CA VAL A 32 5.90 -15.65 -7.66
C VAL A 32 5.62 -15.75 -6.17
N ASN A 33 4.36 -15.90 -5.81
CA ASN A 33 3.92 -16.10 -4.44
C ASN A 33 3.90 -17.59 -4.11
N TYR A 34 4.47 -17.97 -2.96
CA TYR A 34 4.57 -19.38 -2.54
C TYR A 34 3.20 -20.02 -2.27
N ASN A 35 2.26 -19.24 -1.71
CA ASN A 35 0.91 -19.69 -1.36
C ASN A 35 -0.18 -18.85 -2.05
N GLY A 36 0.12 -18.22 -3.17
CA GLY A 36 -0.81 -17.33 -3.86
C GLY A 36 -0.62 -17.33 -5.37
N PRO A 37 -1.41 -16.56 -6.09
CA PRO A 37 -1.29 -16.46 -7.53
C PRO A 37 0.03 -15.80 -7.93
N GLN A 38 0.58 -16.26 -9.05
CA GLN A 38 1.61 -15.51 -9.73
C GLN A 38 1.04 -14.15 -10.15
N MET A 39 1.83 -13.09 -9.99
CA MET A 39 1.50 -11.76 -10.45
C MET A 39 2.50 -11.33 -11.54
N GLU A 40 2.00 -10.56 -12.48
CA GLU A 40 2.81 -9.99 -13.56
C GLU A 40 2.63 -8.48 -13.56
N ALA A 41 3.73 -7.76 -13.54
CA ALA A 41 3.71 -6.31 -13.56
C ALA A 41 4.52 -5.74 -14.72
N THR A 42 3.99 -4.69 -15.33
CA THR A 42 4.69 -3.84 -16.30
C THR A 42 5.17 -2.58 -15.59
N MET A 43 6.39 -2.16 -15.90
CA MET A 43 7.03 -1.01 -15.25
C MET A 43 7.25 0.13 -16.25
N ASP A 44 7.26 1.36 -15.75
CA ASP A 44 7.71 2.52 -16.52
C ASP A 44 9.25 2.63 -16.49
N LYS A 45 9.78 3.63 -17.23
CA LYS A 45 11.23 3.88 -17.30
C LYS A 45 11.87 4.28 -15.96
N ASP A 46 11.07 4.69 -14.99
CA ASP A 46 11.51 5.12 -13.66
C ASP A 46 11.43 3.98 -12.62
N GLY A 47 11.00 2.78 -13.07
CA GLY A 47 10.89 1.57 -12.24
C GLY A 47 9.59 1.48 -11.45
N ASN A 48 8.58 2.31 -11.75
CA ASN A 48 7.29 2.21 -11.10
C ASN A 48 6.38 1.23 -11.85
N ILE A 49 5.63 0.43 -11.14
CA ILE A 49 4.64 -0.47 -11.72
C ILE A 49 3.47 0.37 -12.24
N VAL A 50 3.21 0.29 -13.54
CA VAL A 50 2.06 0.96 -14.17
C VAL A 50 0.87 0.03 -14.36
N ARG A 51 1.11 -1.29 -14.40
CA ARG A 51 0.08 -2.31 -14.49
C ARG A 51 0.50 -3.55 -13.71
N LEU A 52 -0.43 -4.13 -12.95
CA LEU A 52 -0.24 -5.39 -12.22
C LEU A 52 -1.43 -6.30 -12.52
N THR A 53 -1.15 -7.54 -12.86
CA THR A 53 -2.16 -8.59 -13.04
C THR A 53 -1.99 -9.65 -11.96
N ALA A 54 -3.05 -9.94 -11.21
CA ALA A 54 -3.09 -10.95 -10.19
C ALA A 54 -4.38 -11.78 -10.37
N ASN A 55 -4.29 -12.98 -10.92
CA ASN A 55 -5.46 -13.78 -11.33
C ASN A 55 -6.36 -13.02 -12.33
N LYS A 56 -7.61 -12.75 -11.90
CA LYS A 56 -8.60 -11.98 -12.66
C LYS A 56 -8.52 -10.48 -12.41
N ASP A 57 -7.78 -10.07 -11.40
CA ASP A 57 -7.65 -8.66 -11.01
C ASP A 57 -6.55 -7.99 -11.83
N VAL A 58 -6.87 -6.84 -12.39
CA VAL A 58 -5.92 -5.99 -13.11
C VAL A 58 -5.92 -4.62 -12.46
N TYR A 59 -4.74 -4.22 -12.00
CA TYR A 59 -4.50 -2.89 -11.41
C TYR A 59 -3.78 -2.01 -12.42
N HIS A 60 -4.15 -0.74 -12.47
CA HIS A 60 -3.44 0.31 -13.19
C HIS A 60 -3.08 1.41 -12.21
N PHE A 61 -1.85 1.88 -12.29
CA PHE A 61 -1.29 2.90 -11.41
C PHE A 61 -0.82 4.11 -12.22
N ALA A 62 -1.06 5.30 -11.70
CA ALA A 62 -0.64 6.56 -12.30
C ALA A 62 0.18 7.40 -11.32
N TYR A 63 1.21 8.06 -11.84
CA TYR A 63 2.18 8.80 -11.05
C TYR A 63 2.31 10.23 -11.51
N THR A 64 2.56 11.13 -10.55
CA THR A 64 2.91 12.53 -10.82
C THR A 64 4.09 12.91 -9.92
N ASN A 65 5.17 13.42 -10.50
CA ASN A 65 6.40 13.76 -9.79
C ASN A 65 7.01 12.60 -8.97
N GLY A 66 6.75 11.36 -9.40
CA GLY A 66 7.19 10.13 -8.75
C GLY A 66 6.31 9.68 -7.58
N TYR A 67 5.21 10.35 -7.27
CA TYR A 67 4.22 9.90 -6.28
C TYR A 67 3.07 9.19 -6.97
N LEU A 68 2.56 8.12 -6.36
CA LEU A 68 1.34 7.45 -6.80
C LEU A 68 0.14 8.39 -6.61
N THR A 69 -0.49 8.83 -7.70
CA THR A 69 -1.60 9.80 -7.65
C THR A 69 -2.96 9.21 -7.94
N ALA A 70 -3.00 8.07 -8.60
CA ALA A 70 -4.24 7.34 -8.81
C ALA A 70 -3.98 5.85 -9.05
N TRP A 71 -4.96 5.04 -8.73
CA TRP A 71 -5.00 3.65 -9.17
C TRP A 71 -6.44 3.23 -9.44
N ASN A 72 -6.62 2.22 -10.29
CA ASN A 72 -7.88 1.53 -10.46
C ASN A 72 -7.66 0.02 -10.53
N LYS A 73 -8.66 -0.72 -10.10
CA LYS A 73 -8.75 -2.17 -10.19
C LYS A 73 -9.94 -2.53 -11.07
N THR A 74 -9.70 -3.38 -12.05
CA THR A 74 -10.74 -4.04 -12.83
C THR A 74 -10.71 -5.54 -12.58
N VAL A 75 -11.87 -6.17 -12.65
CA VAL A 75 -11.98 -7.63 -12.59
C VAL A 75 -12.30 -8.11 -13.99
N ARG A 76 -11.45 -8.98 -14.52
CA ARG A 76 -11.70 -9.60 -15.82
C ARG A 76 -12.79 -10.66 -15.67
N ASP A 77 -13.98 -10.38 -16.19
CA ASP A 77 -15.10 -11.32 -16.20
C ASP A 77 -15.28 -11.90 -17.62
N ALA A 78 -14.85 -13.14 -17.77
CA ALA A 78 -14.98 -13.87 -19.04
C ALA A 78 -16.43 -14.12 -19.47
N ASN A 79 -17.41 -14.02 -18.54
CA ASN A 79 -18.82 -14.31 -18.83
C ASN A 79 -19.59 -13.08 -19.33
N PHE A 80 -19.08 -11.86 -19.09
CA PHE A 80 -19.75 -10.61 -19.44
C PHE A 80 -19.04 -9.81 -20.55
N GLY A 81 -17.99 -10.36 -21.15
CA GLY A 81 -17.34 -9.78 -22.34
C GLY A 81 -16.55 -8.50 -22.10
N GLY A 82 -16.18 -8.16 -20.86
CA GLY A 82 -15.40 -6.95 -20.56
C GLY A 82 -14.89 -6.89 -19.13
N ASP A 83 -13.97 -5.95 -18.91
CA ASP A 83 -13.43 -5.65 -17.59
C ASP A 83 -14.38 -4.67 -16.87
N ALA A 84 -14.85 -5.04 -15.67
CA ALA A 84 -15.66 -4.17 -14.82
C ALA A 84 -14.75 -3.50 -13.77
N SER A 85 -14.86 -2.16 -13.62
CA SER A 85 -14.18 -1.45 -12.54
C SER A 85 -14.75 -1.90 -11.19
N SER A 86 -13.87 -2.37 -10.30
CA SER A 86 -14.28 -2.84 -8.96
C SER A 86 -13.83 -1.90 -7.85
N ALA A 87 -12.74 -1.14 -8.05
CA ALA A 87 -12.27 -0.15 -7.10
C ALA A 87 -11.35 0.86 -7.78
N SER A 88 -11.27 2.05 -7.20
CA SER A 88 -10.30 3.08 -7.62
C SER A 88 -10.01 4.04 -6.48
N ALA A 89 -8.89 4.75 -6.56
CA ALA A 89 -8.62 5.86 -5.67
C ALA A 89 -7.83 6.98 -6.37
N GLU A 90 -8.04 8.19 -5.89
CA GLU A 90 -7.21 9.37 -6.15
C GLU A 90 -6.46 9.74 -4.87
N LEU A 91 -5.17 10.01 -5.00
CA LEU A 91 -4.28 10.34 -3.90
C LEU A 91 -3.75 11.77 -4.06
N THR A 92 -3.87 12.57 -3.01
CA THR A 92 -3.42 13.96 -3.00
C THR A 92 -2.22 14.11 -2.07
N TYR A 93 -1.16 14.70 -2.61
CA TYR A 93 0.06 15.02 -1.85
C TYR A 93 0.19 16.53 -1.65
N LYS A 94 0.68 16.92 -0.48
CA LYS A 94 1.06 18.28 -0.15
C LYS A 94 2.44 18.28 0.53
N ASP A 95 3.37 19.07 0.03
CA ASP A 95 4.73 19.19 0.56
C ASP A 95 5.45 17.82 0.70
N GLY A 96 5.17 16.90 -0.24
CA GLY A 96 5.71 15.55 -0.25
C GLY A 96 5.00 14.56 0.69
N ASN A 97 3.88 14.94 1.31
CA ASN A 97 3.11 14.08 2.19
C ASN A 97 1.77 13.71 1.57
N LEU A 98 1.41 12.44 1.65
CA LEU A 98 0.05 12.00 1.35
C LEU A 98 -0.89 12.58 2.40
N VAL A 99 -1.85 13.41 1.97
CA VAL A 99 -2.79 14.10 2.87
C VAL A 99 -4.23 13.70 2.66
N ARG A 100 -4.56 13.11 1.50
CA ARG A 100 -5.93 12.71 1.20
C ARG A 100 -5.96 11.52 0.24
N ILE A 101 -6.90 10.60 0.48
CA ILE A 101 -7.29 9.53 -0.44
C ILE A 101 -8.79 9.65 -0.67
N SER A 102 -9.21 9.61 -1.93
CA SER A 102 -10.62 9.50 -2.33
C SER A 102 -10.82 8.13 -2.96
N TYR A 103 -11.39 7.20 -2.20
CA TYR A 103 -11.54 5.80 -2.58
C TYR A 103 -12.98 5.49 -2.98
N VAL A 104 -13.16 4.80 -4.09
CA VAL A 104 -14.47 4.35 -4.60
C VAL A 104 -14.42 2.85 -4.80
N GLU A 105 -15.46 2.14 -4.37
CA GLU A 105 -15.65 0.72 -4.58
C GLU A 105 -17.00 0.44 -5.23
N ASN A 106 -17.01 -0.45 -6.23
CA ASN A 106 -18.22 -0.89 -6.94
C ASN A 106 -19.11 0.27 -7.42
N ASN A 107 -18.48 1.32 -7.96
CA ASN A 107 -19.17 2.56 -8.43
C ASN A 107 -20.04 3.22 -7.35
N GLY A 108 -19.73 2.99 -6.07
CA GLY A 108 -20.40 3.60 -4.94
C GLY A 108 -19.97 5.05 -4.70
N ASN A 109 -20.48 5.63 -3.63
CA ASN A 109 -20.01 6.95 -3.17
C ASN A 109 -18.59 6.85 -2.59
N PRO A 110 -17.77 7.89 -2.75
CA PRO A 110 -16.41 7.88 -2.28
C PRO A 110 -16.30 7.81 -0.75
N THR A 111 -15.34 7.03 -0.27
CA THR A 111 -14.79 7.15 1.07
C THR A 111 -13.63 8.13 1.02
N VAL A 112 -13.69 9.17 1.83
CA VAL A 112 -12.64 10.19 1.91
C VAL A 112 -11.80 9.93 3.15
N ILE A 113 -10.49 9.78 2.95
CA ILE A 113 -9.53 9.55 4.01
C ILE A 113 -8.60 10.76 4.07
N THR A 114 -8.53 11.39 5.22
CA THR A 114 -7.64 12.52 5.48
C THR A 114 -6.51 12.07 6.40
N LEU A 115 -5.27 12.32 5.99
CA LEU A 115 -4.08 11.94 6.73
C LEU A 115 -3.41 13.19 7.30
N THR A 116 -3.02 13.12 8.56
CA THR A 116 -2.23 14.17 9.22
C THR A 116 -0.80 13.66 9.37
N PRO A 117 0.20 14.27 8.70
CA PRO A 117 1.59 13.91 8.88
C PRO A 117 2.09 14.31 10.28
N SER A 118 3.06 13.56 10.81
CA SER A 118 3.84 13.94 11.99
C SER A 118 4.96 14.90 11.61
N THR A 119 5.80 15.26 12.58
CA THR A 119 7.07 15.97 12.35
C THR A 119 8.21 15.02 12.00
N ASP A 120 8.03 13.71 12.24
CA ASP A 120 9.09 12.72 12.05
C ASP A 120 9.22 12.33 10.59
N LEU A 121 10.45 12.28 10.08
CA LEU A 121 10.73 11.85 8.73
C LEU A 121 10.42 10.36 8.55
N ASN A 122 9.83 10.02 7.43
CA ASN A 122 9.58 8.64 7.03
C ASN A 122 10.80 8.06 6.30
N ILE A 123 11.91 7.90 7.04
CA ILE A 123 13.19 7.45 6.47
C ILE A 123 13.15 6.01 5.93
N ASN A 124 12.28 5.17 6.48
CA ASN A 124 12.13 3.78 6.07
C ASN A 124 11.08 3.58 4.97
N GLY A 125 10.45 4.66 4.49
CA GLY A 125 9.40 4.56 3.47
C GLY A 125 8.17 3.78 3.95
N LEU A 126 7.81 3.87 5.24
CA LEU A 126 6.73 3.09 5.81
C LEU A 126 5.37 3.45 5.22
N LEU A 127 4.62 2.41 4.90
CA LEU A 127 3.24 2.48 4.49
C LEU A 127 2.35 2.50 5.74
N PRO A 128 1.30 3.33 5.81
CA PRO A 128 0.21 3.12 6.75
C PRO A 128 -0.54 1.82 6.40
N VAL A 129 -0.10 0.67 6.95
CA VAL A 129 -0.57 -0.68 6.57
C VAL A 129 -2.09 -0.80 6.66
N ALA A 130 -2.73 -0.15 7.64
CA ALA A 130 -4.18 -0.09 7.72
C ALA A 130 -4.86 0.55 6.49
N LEU A 131 -4.11 1.24 5.63
CA LEU A 131 -4.59 1.86 4.40
C LEU A 131 -4.17 1.10 3.13
N SER A 132 -3.51 -0.04 3.22
CA SER A 132 -3.00 -0.77 2.05
C SER A 132 -4.09 -1.06 1.02
N HIS A 133 -5.32 -1.37 1.45
CA HIS A 133 -6.48 -1.56 0.60
C HIS A 133 -6.83 -0.27 -0.19
N HIS A 134 -6.85 0.88 0.49
CA HIS A 134 -7.15 2.18 -0.12
C HIS A 134 -6.02 2.72 -0.98
N LEU A 135 -4.79 2.22 -0.75
CA LEU A 135 -3.60 2.55 -1.54
C LEU A 135 -3.40 1.60 -2.74
N GLY A 136 -4.30 0.62 -2.92
CA GLY A 136 -4.27 -0.31 -4.03
C GLY A 136 -3.12 -1.31 -3.97
N CYS A 137 -2.58 -1.60 -2.79
CA CYS A 137 -1.48 -2.54 -2.62
C CYS A 137 -1.74 -3.65 -1.60
N PHE A 138 -3.00 -3.84 -1.20
CA PHE A 138 -3.38 -4.90 -0.26
C PHE A 138 -3.00 -6.28 -0.78
N GLY A 139 -2.21 -7.01 0.03
CA GLY A 139 -1.69 -8.33 -0.31
C GLY A 139 -0.38 -8.30 -1.12
N PHE A 140 0.11 -7.12 -1.49
CA PHE A 140 1.41 -6.93 -2.15
C PHE A 140 2.12 -5.64 -1.69
N GLU A 141 1.99 -5.32 -0.41
CA GLU A 141 2.61 -4.16 0.25
C GLU A 141 4.13 -4.12 0.08
N HIS A 142 4.75 -5.28 -0.10
CA HIS A 142 6.18 -5.40 -0.37
C HIS A 142 6.62 -4.66 -1.65
N LEU A 143 5.74 -4.48 -2.63
CA LEU A 143 6.04 -3.69 -3.83
C LEU A 143 6.15 -2.19 -3.51
N TYR A 144 5.39 -1.71 -2.53
CA TYR A 144 5.53 -0.35 -2.02
C TYR A 144 6.85 -0.17 -1.29
N TYR A 145 7.20 -1.08 -0.38
CA TYR A 145 8.48 -1.06 0.33
C TYR A 145 9.68 -1.23 -0.60
N GLY A 146 9.51 -1.94 -1.70
CA GLY A 146 10.49 -2.06 -2.78
C GLY A 146 10.64 -0.82 -3.66
N GLY A 147 9.86 0.25 -3.39
CA GLY A 147 9.89 1.49 -4.16
C GLY A 147 9.24 1.39 -5.54
N MET A 148 8.51 0.32 -5.84
CA MET A 148 7.88 0.08 -7.14
C MET A 148 6.52 0.74 -7.29
N LEU A 149 5.94 1.26 -6.21
CA LEU A 149 4.67 1.99 -6.20
C LEU A 149 4.87 3.49 -5.89
N GLY A 150 5.97 4.03 -6.39
CA GLY A 150 6.31 5.44 -6.28
C GLY A 150 6.99 5.83 -4.96
N LYS A 151 7.18 7.13 -4.79
CA LYS A 151 7.84 7.69 -3.60
C LYS A 151 6.92 7.62 -2.38
N PRO A 152 7.44 7.22 -1.21
CA PRO A 152 6.69 7.28 0.05
C PRO A 152 6.44 8.71 0.49
N SER A 153 5.50 8.90 1.41
CA SER A 153 5.32 10.18 2.12
C SER A 153 6.60 10.60 2.82
N LYS A 154 6.90 11.91 2.78
CA LYS A 154 8.09 12.49 3.42
C LYS A 154 8.11 12.32 4.93
N HIS A 155 6.96 12.44 5.57
CA HIS A 155 6.80 12.27 7.03
C HIS A 155 5.88 11.11 7.35
N LEU A 156 6.03 10.57 8.54
CA LEU A 156 5.15 9.55 9.09
C LEU A 156 3.73 10.10 9.28
N VAL A 157 2.73 9.24 9.19
CA VAL A 157 1.33 9.61 9.42
C VAL A 157 1.00 9.40 10.88
N LYS A 158 0.57 10.44 11.59
CA LYS A 158 0.20 10.35 13.02
C LYS A 158 -1.28 10.17 13.27
N LYS A 159 -2.15 10.61 12.35
CA LYS A 159 -3.60 10.50 12.48
C LYS A 159 -4.25 10.28 11.12
N VAL A 160 -5.27 9.44 11.12
CA VAL A 160 -6.11 9.16 9.96
C VAL A 160 -7.57 9.40 10.34
N LYS A 161 -8.28 10.18 9.53
CA LYS A 161 -9.73 10.37 9.62
C LYS A 161 -10.38 9.74 8.38
N VAL A 162 -11.37 8.89 8.60
CA VAL A 162 -12.13 8.22 7.53
C VAL A 162 -13.57 8.72 7.53
N ASP A 163 -13.97 9.35 6.46
CA ASP A 163 -15.35 9.78 6.19
C ASP A 163 -15.94 8.83 5.13
N SER A 164 -16.66 7.82 5.58
CA SER A 164 -17.30 6.84 4.70
C SER A 164 -18.74 7.21 4.43
N SER A 165 -19.19 7.09 3.18
CA SER A 165 -20.60 7.25 2.81
C SER A 165 -21.51 6.11 3.33
N ARG A 166 -20.90 5.00 3.80
CA ARG A 166 -21.61 3.79 4.26
C ARG A 166 -21.68 3.64 5.77
N GLY A 167 -21.16 4.60 6.54
CA GLY A 167 -21.11 4.49 8.00
C GLY A 167 -20.73 5.80 8.66
N ALA A 168 -20.69 5.79 10.00
CA ALA A 168 -20.22 6.94 10.76
C ALA A 168 -18.74 7.22 10.48
N ALA A 169 -18.36 8.50 10.40
CA ALA A 169 -16.98 8.90 10.32
C ALA A 169 -16.22 8.41 11.56
N TYR A 170 -14.99 7.98 11.37
CA TYR A 170 -14.11 7.56 12.46
C TYR A 170 -12.69 8.05 12.23
N ASP A 171 -11.92 8.11 13.31
CA ASP A 171 -10.50 8.42 13.24
C ASP A 171 -9.68 7.43 14.08
N TYR A 172 -8.40 7.35 13.76
CA TYR A 172 -7.44 6.58 14.54
C TYR A 172 -6.06 7.25 14.53
N GLU A 173 -5.30 6.99 15.58
CA GLU A 173 -3.95 7.47 15.76
C GLU A 173 -2.95 6.36 15.45
N ILE A 174 -1.78 6.75 14.96
CA ILE A 174 -0.66 5.87 14.70
C ILE A 174 0.50 6.30 15.58
N SER A 175 1.03 5.36 16.35
CA SER A 175 2.26 5.55 17.13
C SER A 175 3.37 4.66 16.59
N TYR A 176 4.60 5.12 16.72
CA TYR A 176 5.78 4.43 16.24
C TYR A 176 6.77 4.25 17.37
N ASP A 177 7.31 3.03 17.51
CA ASP A 177 8.40 2.73 18.41
C ASP A 177 9.69 2.56 17.60
N TYR A 178 10.69 3.31 18.01
CA TYR A 178 12.03 3.24 17.42
C TYR A 178 12.85 2.19 18.12
N ASN A 179 13.67 1.46 17.35
CA ASN A 179 14.60 0.48 17.90
C ASN A 179 15.42 1.10 19.05
N SER A 180 15.61 0.31 20.11
CA SER A 180 16.44 0.67 21.27
C SER A 180 17.90 0.95 20.87
N SER A 181 18.38 0.44 19.75
CA SER A 181 19.63 0.87 19.12
C SER A 181 19.49 2.17 18.34
N LYS A 182 19.02 3.24 18.94
CA LYS A 182 18.78 4.60 18.38
C LYS A 182 19.80 5.10 17.34
N ILE A 183 20.78 4.28 16.99
CA ILE A 183 21.88 4.54 16.07
C ILE A 183 21.41 4.51 14.61
N THR A 184 20.40 3.72 14.25
CA THR A 184 19.92 3.57 12.86
C THR A 184 18.71 4.43 12.52
N GLY A 185 17.95 4.88 13.53
CA GLY A 185 16.70 5.62 13.33
C GLY A 185 15.57 4.77 12.69
N ASN A 186 15.75 3.45 12.61
CA ASN A 186 14.75 2.55 12.05
C ASN A 186 13.58 2.38 13.03
N ILE A 187 12.38 2.28 12.47
CA ILE A 187 11.16 2.03 13.23
C ILE A 187 10.90 0.53 13.24
N ASP A 188 10.89 -0.08 14.40
CA ASP A 188 10.65 -1.52 14.56
C ASP A 188 9.18 -1.85 14.68
N LEU A 189 8.37 -0.92 15.21
CA LEU A 189 6.99 -1.20 15.55
C LEU A 189 6.11 0.01 15.27
N CYS A 190 4.98 -0.26 14.63
CA CYS A 190 3.94 0.72 14.38
C CYS A 190 2.62 0.22 15.00
N THR A 191 2.00 1.02 15.85
CA THR A 191 0.74 0.68 16.51
C THR A 191 -0.38 1.58 16.02
N PHE A 192 -1.46 0.98 15.56
CA PHE A 192 -2.71 1.64 15.16
C PHE A 192 -3.72 1.50 16.31
N LYS A 193 -4.29 2.63 16.74
CA LYS A 193 -5.29 2.65 17.83
C LYS A 193 -6.63 3.15 17.31
N TYR A 194 -7.67 2.33 17.44
CA TYR A 194 -9.01 2.64 17.00
C TYR A 194 -10.04 2.07 17.98
N GLN A 195 -10.93 2.91 18.52
CA GLN A 195 -12.05 2.53 19.42
C GLN A 195 -11.63 1.61 20.58
N GLY A 196 -10.48 1.88 21.19
CA GLY A 196 -9.95 1.07 22.31
C GLY A 196 -9.29 -0.24 21.90
N GLN A 197 -9.28 -0.55 20.61
CA GLN A 197 -8.50 -1.67 20.05
C GLN A 197 -7.17 -1.18 19.50
N SER A 198 -6.20 -2.08 19.40
CA SER A 198 -4.92 -1.80 18.77
C SER A 198 -4.53 -2.92 17.82
N ALA A 199 -3.96 -2.54 16.69
CA ALA A 199 -3.28 -3.45 15.77
C ALA A 199 -1.81 -3.01 15.66
N THR A 200 -0.91 -3.96 15.43
CA THR A 200 0.53 -3.70 15.42
C THR A 200 1.16 -4.26 14.16
N ALA A 201 2.01 -3.47 13.53
CA ALA A 201 2.92 -3.92 12.47
C ALA A 201 4.36 -3.92 13.01
N ILE A 202 5.08 -5.01 12.78
CA ILE A 202 6.48 -5.18 13.17
C ILE A 202 7.32 -5.19 11.90
N TYR A 203 8.42 -4.44 11.91
CA TYR A 203 9.34 -4.31 10.78
C TYR A 203 10.69 -4.92 11.13
N GLY A 204 11.24 -5.74 10.24
CA GLY A 204 12.60 -6.25 10.30
C GLY A 204 13.48 -5.58 9.24
N TYR A 205 14.71 -5.28 9.58
CA TYR A 205 15.71 -4.67 8.69
C TYR A 205 16.97 -5.54 8.72
N GLU A 206 17.50 -5.85 7.55
CA GLU A 206 18.76 -6.55 7.35
C GLU A 206 19.84 -5.60 6.78
#